data_78a6e4d6991f95ab75e0e098ac1f71cf
#
_entry.id   78a6e4d6991f95ab75e0e098ac1f71cf
#
_cell.length_a   1.000
_cell.length_b   1.000
_cell.length_c   1.000
_cell.angle_alpha   90.00
_cell.angle_beta   90.00
_cell.angle_gamma   90.00
#
_symmetry.space_group_name_H-M   'P 1'
#
loop_
_entity.id
_entity.type
_entity.pdbx_description
1 polymer ?
#
loop_
_entity_poly.entity_id
_entity_poly.type
_entity_poly.pdbx_seq_one_letter_code
_entity_poly.pdbx_strand_id
1 'polypeptide(L)'
;MPTHEVGASAAHGDEDSRTSLETLFLRIQERTATVGVMGLGYVGLPLALACAEVFQRAIGFDVNLERIVKVNEESAAQKRFCGTANFALLRDCDVIVICVPTPLEKSKNPDLSYIRDAADRIAANLRPGQLVILESTSYPGTTDELLLPHFEAGGMVLDRDFYLAFSPERVDPGNAFPLRKIPKVIGGCTTDSALAAYAFYAGLVDVVHTVSNARAAETVKLLENTFRLVNIGLINEFAVLCNHLGIDSNEVITAAATKPFGFLPFFPGPGAGGHCIPLDPLYLNWKAKQQGVVSRFIELADDINTKMPDYVVDLVAKALNHDSKSVRDARILVVGVAYKNNVADTRQSPAIAIIDRLRYRGAVISYHDPLVPVLDFDLDGWPEWRPRLKVALERRTLRVVSQSLPPRRRRSDMLHSVALDAATLERADCVLVLSKHDEVDYAAIGQHARVVVDTRDALSTDIRANARARIVHL
;
A
#
# COMPACT_ATOMS: atom_id res chain seq x y z
N MET A 1 71.04 -7.36 -6.41
CA MET A 1 69.76 -7.45 -7.09
C MET A 1 69.02 -8.65 -6.54
N PRO A 2 67.92 -8.52 -5.78
CA PRO A 2 67.02 -9.60 -5.48
C PRO A 2 65.76 -9.45 -6.33
N THR A 3 65.41 -10.50 -7.04
CA THR A 3 64.21 -10.72 -7.80
C THR A 3 63.03 -10.92 -6.85
N HIS A 4 62.01 -10.04 -6.89
CA HIS A 4 60.75 -10.24 -6.21
C HIS A 4 59.89 -11.21 -7.02
N GLU A 5 59.64 -12.38 -6.49
CA GLU A 5 58.52 -13.25 -6.88
C GLU A 5 57.20 -12.59 -6.45
N VAL A 6 56.36 -12.22 -7.42
CA VAL A 6 54.97 -11.83 -7.20
C VAL A 6 54.14 -13.10 -7.12
N GLY A 7 53.63 -13.40 -5.94
CA GLY A 7 52.84 -14.59 -5.69
C GLY A 7 51.51 -14.60 -6.44
N ALA A 8 51.28 -15.66 -7.15
CA ALA A 8 50.02 -16.05 -7.74
C ALA A 8 49.03 -16.46 -6.63
N SER A 9 48.18 -15.55 -6.15
CA SER A 9 47.11 -15.82 -5.17
C SER A 9 45.74 -15.30 -5.58
N ALA A 10 45.57 -14.82 -6.82
CA ALA A 10 44.32 -14.20 -7.27
C ALA A 10 43.42 -15.07 -8.17
N ALA A 11 43.86 -16.27 -8.56
CA ALA A 11 43.17 -17.07 -9.59
C ALA A 11 42.17 -18.11 -9.07
N HIS A 12 42.16 -18.45 -7.77
CA HIS A 12 41.29 -19.52 -7.26
C HIS A 12 39.89 -19.01 -6.83
N GLY A 13 39.70 -17.73 -6.62
CA GLY A 13 38.38 -17.15 -6.24
C GLY A 13 37.43 -16.99 -7.41
N ASP A 14 37.94 -16.84 -8.61
CA ASP A 14 37.13 -16.48 -9.80
C ASP A 14 36.51 -17.73 -10.48
N GLU A 15 37.13 -18.92 -10.38
CA GLU A 15 36.56 -20.14 -10.95
C GLU A 15 35.42 -20.73 -10.11
N ASP A 16 35.49 -20.66 -8.77
CA ASP A 16 34.42 -21.16 -7.88
C ASP A 16 33.17 -20.30 -7.93
N SER A 17 33.31 -19.00 -8.11
CA SER A 17 32.16 -18.08 -8.24
C SER A 17 31.41 -18.23 -9.57
N ARG A 18 32.15 -18.46 -10.67
CA ARG A 18 31.55 -18.72 -11.98
C ARG A 18 30.78 -20.03 -12.02
N THR A 19 31.26 -21.07 -11.40
CA THR A 19 30.57 -22.38 -11.29
C THR A 19 29.28 -22.26 -10.47
N SER A 20 29.26 -21.42 -9.44
CA SER A 20 28.06 -21.15 -8.60
C SER A 20 26.96 -20.46 -9.38
N LEU A 21 27.27 -19.39 -10.12
CA LEU A 21 26.33 -18.65 -10.95
C LEU A 21 25.79 -19.53 -12.09
N GLU A 22 26.65 -20.26 -12.79
CA GLU A 22 26.23 -21.16 -13.88
C GLU A 22 25.29 -22.26 -13.37
N THR A 23 25.55 -22.81 -12.19
CA THR A 23 24.67 -23.79 -11.56
C THR A 23 23.30 -23.23 -11.26
N LEU A 24 23.24 -22.00 -10.71
CA LEU A 24 21.98 -21.30 -10.44
C LEU A 24 21.21 -21.03 -11.74
N PHE A 25 21.90 -20.56 -12.80
CA PHE A 25 21.29 -20.35 -14.12
C PHE A 25 20.69 -21.63 -14.70
N LEU A 26 21.44 -22.73 -14.68
CA LEU A 26 20.94 -24.01 -15.16
C LEU A 26 19.67 -24.44 -14.44
N ARG A 27 19.65 -24.37 -13.11
CA ARG A 27 18.45 -24.73 -12.33
C ARG A 27 17.24 -23.84 -12.65
N ILE A 28 17.47 -22.54 -12.87
CA ILE A 28 16.41 -21.61 -13.26
C ILE A 28 15.90 -21.92 -14.68
N GLN A 29 16.79 -22.12 -15.65
CA GLN A 29 16.44 -22.41 -17.04
C GLN A 29 15.73 -23.75 -17.20
N GLU A 30 16.22 -24.78 -16.50
CA GLU A 30 15.61 -26.12 -16.50
C GLU A 30 14.38 -26.21 -15.61
N ARG A 31 14.02 -25.10 -14.89
CA ARG A 31 12.89 -25.03 -13.97
C ARG A 31 12.97 -26.01 -12.79
N THR A 32 14.18 -26.46 -12.47
CA THR A 32 14.47 -27.35 -11.33
C THR A 32 14.73 -26.59 -10.03
N ALA A 33 14.80 -25.26 -10.07
CA ALA A 33 15.03 -24.42 -8.91
C ALA A 33 13.90 -24.55 -7.87
N THR A 34 14.26 -24.45 -6.59
CA THR A 34 13.35 -24.28 -5.47
C THR A 34 13.30 -22.82 -5.10
N VAL A 35 12.11 -22.25 -5.05
CA VAL A 35 11.88 -20.83 -4.74
C VAL A 35 11.28 -20.68 -3.36
N GLY A 36 11.90 -19.87 -2.50
CA GLY A 36 11.39 -19.47 -1.20
C GLY A 36 10.77 -18.07 -1.29
N VAL A 37 9.55 -17.88 -0.78
CA VAL A 37 8.92 -16.56 -0.67
C VAL A 37 8.61 -16.26 0.78
N MET A 38 9.18 -15.19 1.32
CA MET A 38 9.01 -14.76 2.71
C MET A 38 7.92 -13.71 2.82
N GLY A 39 6.87 -14.02 3.58
CA GLY A 39 5.66 -13.20 3.71
C GLY A 39 4.58 -13.65 2.74
N LEU A 40 3.54 -14.35 3.26
CA LEU A 40 2.41 -14.85 2.49
C LEU A 40 1.21 -13.89 2.55
N GLY A 41 1.52 -12.59 2.44
CA GLY A 41 0.53 -11.54 2.25
C GLY A 41 -0.01 -11.52 0.82
N TYR A 42 -0.74 -10.44 0.50
CA TYR A 42 -1.38 -10.28 -0.80
C TYR A 42 -0.38 -10.08 -1.97
N VAL A 43 0.90 -9.83 -1.69
CA VAL A 43 1.99 -9.79 -2.68
C VAL A 43 2.66 -11.15 -2.79
N GLY A 44 3.14 -11.68 -1.66
CA GLY A 44 4.00 -12.86 -1.68
C GLY A 44 3.23 -14.16 -2.00
N LEU A 45 1.97 -14.29 -1.59
CA LEU A 45 1.19 -15.50 -1.91
C LEU A 45 0.96 -15.65 -3.42
N PRO A 46 0.47 -14.65 -4.17
CA PRO A 46 0.35 -14.75 -5.63
C PRO A 46 1.67 -15.04 -6.33
N LEU A 47 2.77 -14.44 -5.88
CA LEU A 47 4.10 -14.71 -6.40
C LEU A 47 4.53 -16.17 -6.15
N ALA A 48 4.33 -16.68 -4.92
CA ALA A 48 4.68 -18.06 -4.57
C ALA A 48 3.89 -19.07 -5.40
N LEU A 49 2.62 -18.81 -5.64
CA LEU A 49 1.78 -19.67 -6.51
C LEU A 49 2.23 -19.61 -7.97
N ALA A 50 2.56 -18.42 -8.49
CA ALA A 50 3.13 -18.27 -9.84
C ALA A 50 4.49 -19.00 -9.97
N CYS A 51 5.33 -18.94 -8.94
CA CYS A 51 6.57 -19.72 -8.91
C CYS A 51 6.32 -21.23 -8.90
N ALA A 52 5.28 -21.70 -8.19
CA ALA A 52 4.93 -23.12 -8.16
C ALA A 52 4.38 -23.64 -9.51
N GLU A 53 3.84 -22.77 -10.36
CA GLU A 53 3.45 -23.12 -11.72
C GLU A 53 4.66 -23.34 -12.64
N VAL A 54 5.70 -22.56 -12.43
CA VAL A 54 6.88 -22.49 -13.32
C VAL A 54 8.00 -23.42 -12.86
N PHE A 55 8.35 -23.38 -11.57
CA PHE A 55 9.52 -24.06 -11.00
C PHE A 55 9.15 -25.41 -10.34
N GLN A 56 10.16 -26.17 -9.99
CA GLN A 56 9.97 -27.49 -9.40
C GLN A 56 9.24 -27.43 -8.06
N ARG A 57 9.55 -26.43 -7.24
CA ARG A 57 8.95 -26.24 -5.91
C ARG A 57 8.94 -24.76 -5.52
N ALA A 58 7.86 -24.34 -4.87
CA ALA A 58 7.77 -23.06 -4.18
C ALA A 58 7.46 -23.30 -2.70
N ILE A 59 8.20 -22.65 -1.80
CA ILE A 59 8.01 -22.70 -0.35
C ILE A 59 7.66 -21.30 0.12
N GLY A 60 6.45 -21.15 0.67
CA GLY A 60 6.03 -19.91 1.28
C GLY A 60 6.33 -19.88 2.78
N PHE A 61 7.02 -18.86 3.26
CA PHE A 61 7.35 -18.68 4.67
C PHE A 61 6.53 -17.55 5.28
N ASP A 62 5.87 -17.82 6.41
CA ASP A 62 5.18 -16.79 7.19
C ASP A 62 5.33 -17.07 8.69
N VAL A 63 5.25 -16.02 9.51
CA VAL A 63 5.26 -16.13 10.98
C VAL A 63 3.87 -16.41 11.55
N ASN A 64 2.82 -16.14 10.77
CA ASN A 64 1.43 -16.33 11.18
C ASN A 64 0.95 -17.75 10.83
N LEU A 65 0.83 -18.60 11.87
CA LEU A 65 0.41 -20.00 11.72
C LEU A 65 -1.00 -20.16 11.15
N GLU A 66 -1.94 -19.29 11.53
CA GLU A 66 -3.32 -19.34 11.01
C GLU A 66 -3.35 -19.06 9.51
N ARG A 67 -2.53 -18.09 9.06
CA ARG A 67 -2.36 -17.79 7.64
C ARG A 67 -1.78 -18.98 6.89
N ILE A 68 -0.78 -19.63 7.44
CA ILE A 68 -0.15 -20.82 6.83
C ILE A 68 -1.18 -21.93 6.65
N VAL A 69 -2.00 -22.23 7.67
CA VAL A 69 -3.05 -23.24 7.59
C VAL A 69 -4.03 -22.89 6.47
N LYS A 70 -4.56 -21.67 6.49
CA LYS A 70 -5.52 -21.18 5.49
C LYS A 70 -4.95 -21.25 4.08
N VAL A 71 -3.72 -20.77 3.87
CA VAL A 71 -3.07 -20.76 2.55
C VAL A 71 -2.84 -22.19 2.05
N ASN A 72 -2.42 -23.12 2.89
CA ASN A 72 -2.23 -24.52 2.50
C ASN A 72 -3.57 -25.20 2.12
N GLU A 73 -4.67 -24.89 2.82
CA GLU A 73 -6.00 -25.38 2.50
C GLU A 73 -6.49 -24.81 1.16
N GLU A 74 -6.41 -23.51 0.96
CA GLU A 74 -6.83 -22.80 -0.26
C GLU A 74 -5.99 -23.21 -1.50
N SER A 75 -4.71 -23.55 -1.29
CA SER A 75 -3.76 -23.91 -2.35
C SER A 75 -3.53 -25.42 -2.46
N ALA A 76 -4.36 -26.27 -1.87
CA ALA A 76 -4.18 -27.73 -1.82
C ALA A 76 -4.08 -28.39 -3.22
N ALA A 77 -4.69 -27.78 -4.25
CA ALA A 77 -4.58 -28.24 -5.64
C ALA A 77 -3.19 -27.99 -6.25
N GLN A 78 -2.40 -27.01 -5.72
CA GLN A 78 -1.08 -26.66 -6.21
C GLN A 78 -0.01 -27.51 -5.52
N LYS A 79 0.23 -28.72 -6.03
CA LYS A 79 1.12 -29.74 -5.43
C LYS A 79 2.57 -29.30 -5.26
N ARG A 80 3.01 -28.28 -6.00
CA ARG A 80 4.40 -27.75 -5.95
C ARG A 80 4.57 -26.62 -4.94
N PHE A 81 3.47 -26.20 -4.29
CA PHE A 81 3.48 -25.14 -3.26
C PHE A 81 3.31 -25.73 -1.86
N CYS A 82 4.00 -25.13 -0.88
CA CYS A 82 3.86 -25.48 0.53
C CYS A 82 4.14 -24.23 1.39
N GLY A 83 3.18 -23.83 2.24
CA GLY A 83 3.35 -22.79 3.25
C GLY A 83 3.90 -23.37 4.56
N THR A 84 4.87 -22.69 5.20
CA THR A 84 5.54 -23.19 6.42
C THR A 84 6.02 -22.07 7.33
N ALA A 85 6.15 -22.35 8.64
CA ALA A 85 6.88 -21.53 9.61
C ALA A 85 8.29 -22.07 9.90
N ASN A 86 8.71 -23.17 9.24
CA ASN A 86 10.05 -23.73 9.41
C ASN A 86 11.06 -23.02 8.50
N PHE A 87 11.69 -21.97 9.00
CA PHE A 87 12.67 -21.18 8.25
C PHE A 87 13.99 -21.92 7.97
N ALA A 88 14.25 -23.07 8.59
CA ALA A 88 15.42 -23.89 8.23
C ALA A 88 15.37 -24.39 6.77
N LEU A 89 14.17 -24.48 6.17
CA LEU A 89 14.00 -24.84 4.77
C LEU A 89 14.46 -23.76 3.78
N LEU A 90 14.85 -22.56 4.24
CA LEU A 90 15.50 -21.54 3.40
C LEU A 90 16.82 -22.09 2.79
N ARG A 91 17.48 -23.06 3.45
CA ARG A 91 18.66 -23.74 2.91
C ARG A 91 18.38 -24.52 1.63
N ASP A 92 17.16 -25.00 1.46
CA ASP A 92 16.76 -25.82 0.31
C ASP A 92 16.39 -24.94 -0.90
N CYS A 93 16.25 -23.63 -0.71
CA CYS A 93 15.89 -22.70 -1.77
C CYS A 93 17.11 -22.30 -2.60
N ASP A 94 16.94 -22.16 -3.89
CA ASP A 94 17.92 -21.58 -4.82
C ASP A 94 17.68 -20.07 -4.99
N VAL A 95 16.42 -19.65 -4.93
CA VAL A 95 16.00 -18.24 -4.96
C VAL A 95 15.15 -17.95 -3.73
N ILE A 96 15.42 -16.86 -3.04
CA ILE A 96 14.67 -16.39 -1.88
C ILE A 96 14.14 -14.98 -2.18
N VAL A 97 12.81 -14.79 -2.13
CA VAL A 97 12.18 -13.49 -2.37
C VAL A 97 11.56 -12.97 -1.07
N ILE A 98 11.89 -11.73 -0.70
CA ILE A 98 11.42 -11.09 0.52
C ILE A 98 10.21 -10.20 0.19
N CYS A 99 9.02 -10.60 0.66
CA CYS A 99 7.73 -9.93 0.46
C CYS A 99 7.07 -9.57 1.80
N VAL A 100 7.84 -9.14 2.79
CA VAL A 100 7.36 -8.79 4.12
C VAL A 100 6.75 -7.38 4.16
N PRO A 101 5.85 -7.08 5.12
CA PRO A 101 5.29 -5.74 5.29
C PRO A 101 6.37 -4.70 5.60
N THR A 102 6.12 -3.46 5.14
CA THR A 102 6.98 -2.30 5.39
C THR A 102 6.10 -1.11 5.79
N PRO A 103 5.58 -1.09 7.03
CA PRO A 103 4.78 0.03 7.52
C PRO A 103 5.63 1.23 7.86
N LEU A 104 4.97 2.35 8.17
CA LEU A 104 5.61 3.50 8.81
C LEU A 104 5.39 3.44 10.32
N GLU A 105 6.37 3.93 11.07
CA GLU A 105 6.20 4.27 12.47
C GLU A 105 5.23 5.46 12.63
N LYS A 106 4.78 5.71 13.86
CA LYS A 106 3.96 6.90 14.18
C LYS A 106 4.65 8.22 13.85
N SER A 107 5.96 8.25 13.83
CA SER A 107 6.82 9.37 13.41
C SER A 107 6.88 9.56 11.89
N LYS A 108 6.16 8.74 11.11
CA LYS A 108 6.26 8.63 9.64
C LYS A 108 7.66 8.21 9.14
N ASN A 109 8.48 7.62 9.99
CA ASN A 109 9.74 6.99 9.59
C ASN A 109 9.48 5.55 9.12
N PRO A 110 10.33 5.00 8.23
CA PRO A 110 10.27 3.61 7.83
C PRO A 110 10.43 2.64 9.02
N ASP A 111 9.50 1.69 9.18
CA ASP A 111 9.67 0.55 10.08
C ASP A 111 10.30 -0.61 9.30
N LEU A 112 11.59 -0.82 9.54
CA LEU A 112 12.38 -1.88 8.87
C LEU A 112 12.47 -3.16 9.70
N SER A 113 11.75 -3.27 10.80
CA SER A 113 11.83 -4.43 11.71
C SER A 113 11.53 -5.74 11.00
N TYR A 114 10.53 -5.75 10.12
CA TYR A 114 10.16 -6.95 9.34
C TYR A 114 11.24 -7.36 8.33
N ILE A 115 11.88 -6.37 7.67
CA ILE A 115 12.98 -6.65 6.73
C ILE A 115 14.19 -7.20 7.50
N ARG A 116 14.50 -6.63 8.68
CA ARG A 116 15.60 -7.12 9.55
C ARG A 116 15.34 -8.54 10.05
N ASP A 117 14.12 -8.84 10.53
CA ASP A 117 13.77 -10.20 10.95
C ASP A 117 13.89 -11.21 9.78
N ALA A 118 13.46 -10.82 8.58
CA ALA A 118 13.64 -11.65 7.40
C ALA A 118 15.12 -11.84 7.07
N ALA A 119 15.94 -10.80 7.15
CA ALA A 119 17.37 -10.84 6.92
C ALA A 119 18.09 -11.75 7.95
N ASP A 120 17.73 -11.67 9.25
CA ASP A 120 18.26 -12.53 10.30
C ASP A 120 17.99 -14.01 10.00
N ARG A 121 16.76 -14.34 9.59
CA ARG A 121 16.36 -15.71 9.25
C ARG A 121 17.07 -16.23 8.00
N ILE A 122 17.26 -15.38 6.98
CA ILE A 122 18.01 -15.73 5.79
C ILE A 122 19.48 -15.95 6.15
N ALA A 123 20.12 -14.99 6.83
CA ALA A 123 21.53 -15.08 7.21
C ALA A 123 21.86 -16.37 8.00
N ALA A 124 20.97 -16.79 8.91
CA ALA A 124 21.11 -18.03 9.68
C ALA A 124 21.01 -19.30 8.81
N ASN A 125 20.51 -19.21 7.58
CA ASN A 125 20.26 -20.35 6.70
C ASN A 125 20.87 -20.18 5.29
N LEU A 126 21.56 -19.07 5.04
CA LEU A 126 22.15 -18.77 3.74
C LEU A 126 23.25 -19.79 3.40
N ARG A 127 23.24 -20.28 2.17
CA ARG A 127 24.25 -21.20 1.62
C ARG A 127 24.80 -20.68 0.29
N PRO A 128 25.99 -21.14 -0.12
CA PRO A 128 26.56 -20.79 -1.41
C PRO A 128 25.59 -21.05 -2.59
N GLY A 129 25.60 -20.14 -3.55
CA GLY A 129 24.84 -20.25 -4.80
C GLY A 129 23.39 -19.78 -4.72
N GLN A 130 22.97 -19.12 -3.64
CA GLN A 130 21.60 -18.60 -3.51
C GLN A 130 21.46 -17.19 -4.05
N LEU A 131 20.32 -16.90 -4.70
CA LEU A 131 19.88 -15.56 -5.05
C LEU A 131 18.86 -15.06 -4.02
N VAL A 132 19.13 -13.91 -3.42
CA VAL A 132 18.19 -13.21 -2.55
C VAL A 132 17.67 -11.97 -3.26
N ILE A 133 16.34 -11.80 -3.29
CA ILE A 133 15.68 -10.66 -3.93
C ILE A 133 14.79 -9.96 -2.90
N LEU A 134 14.96 -8.65 -2.72
CA LEU A 134 14.03 -7.83 -1.97
C LEU A 134 12.93 -7.33 -2.92
N GLU A 135 11.67 -7.69 -2.64
CA GLU A 135 10.48 -7.11 -3.31
C GLU A 135 9.69 -6.15 -2.42
N SER A 136 9.89 -6.24 -1.10
CA SER A 136 9.25 -5.30 -0.17
C SER A 136 9.65 -3.87 -0.50
N THR A 137 8.65 -2.96 -0.55
CA THR A 137 8.90 -1.54 -0.77
C THR A 137 9.72 -0.95 0.38
N SER A 138 10.78 -0.22 0.06
CA SER A 138 11.68 0.39 1.04
C SER A 138 12.35 1.65 0.46
N TYR A 139 13.21 2.30 1.23
CA TYR A 139 13.95 3.47 0.75
C TYR A 139 15.12 3.06 -0.16
N PRO A 140 15.57 3.95 -1.09
CA PRO A 140 16.73 3.68 -1.94
C PRO A 140 17.99 3.48 -1.11
N GLY A 141 18.59 2.31 -1.24
CA GLY A 141 19.75 1.86 -0.47
C GLY A 141 19.44 0.77 0.55
N THR A 142 18.20 0.34 0.73
CA THR A 142 17.88 -0.73 1.70
C THR A 142 18.59 -2.04 1.33
N THR A 143 18.66 -2.38 0.05
CA THR A 143 19.28 -3.63 -0.39
C THR A 143 20.78 -3.64 -0.14
N ASP A 144 21.49 -2.57 -0.45
CA ASP A 144 22.95 -2.52 -0.36
C ASP A 144 23.46 -1.91 0.96
N GLU A 145 22.70 -1.06 1.66
CA GLU A 145 23.10 -0.49 2.95
C GLU A 145 22.67 -1.33 4.16
N LEU A 146 21.57 -2.11 4.03
CA LEU A 146 21.01 -2.88 5.12
C LEU A 146 21.23 -4.40 4.92
N LEU A 147 20.76 -4.97 3.79
CA LEU A 147 20.79 -6.42 3.58
C LEU A 147 22.20 -6.92 3.27
N LEU A 148 22.92 -6.25 2.36
CA LEU A 148 24.28 -6.69 1.98
C LEU A 148 25.23 -6.80 3.18
N PRO A 149 25.44 -5.74 4.00
CA PRO A 149 26.32 -5.84 5.15
C PRO A 149 25.84 -6.87 6.19
N HIS A 150 24.51 -7.10 6.27
CA HIS A 150 23.95 -8.08 7.19
C HIS A 150 24.33 -9.52 6.81
N PHE A 151 24.28 -9.85 5.52
CA PHE A 151 24.69 -11.17 5.02
C PHE A 151 26.21 -11.37 5.06
N GLU A 152 26.98 -10.33 4.75
CA GLU A 152 28.44 -10.35 4.82
C GLU A 152 28.97 -10.47 6.25
N ALA A 153 28.26 -9.97 7.25
CA ALA A 153 28.61 -10.12 8.67
C ALA A 153 28.62 -11.62 9.10
N GLY A 154 27.87 -12.48 8.41
CA GLY A 154 27.89 -13.94 8.57
C GLY A 154 29.07 -14.63 7.88
N GLY A 155 29.98 -13.88 7.24
CA GLY A 155 31.12 -14.40 6.53
C GLY A 155 30.89 -14.80 5.07
N MET A 156 29.68 -14.54 4.57
CA MET A 156 29.33 -14.74 3.15
C MET A 156 29.84 -13.55 2.32
N VAL A 157 30.24 -13.80 1.07
CA VAL A 157 30.77 -12.77 0.17
C VAL A 157 29.88 -12.69 -1.08
N LEU A 158 29.45 -11.47 -1.41
CA LEU A 158 28.64 -11.20 -2.60
C LEU A 158 29.38 -11.69 -3.87
N ASP A 159 28.65 -12.25 -4.83
CA ASP A 159 29.09 -12.85 -6.10
C ASP A 159 29.92 -14.14 -5.96
N ARG A 160 30.48 -14.42 -4.79
CA ARG A 160 31.13 -15.68 -4.52
C ARG A 160 30.17 -16.69 -3.89
N ASP A 161 29.50 -16.27 -2.82
CA ASP A 161 28.65 -17.15 -2.02
C ASP A 161 27.17 -16.91 -2.26
N PHE A 162 26.75 -15.69 -2.59
CA PHE A 162 25.34 -15.36 -2.85
C PHE A 162 25.22 -14.20 -3.84
N TYR A 163 24.01 -14.05 -4.38
CA TYR A 163 23.62 -12.95 -5.27
C TYR A 163 22.50 -12.14 -4.60
N LEU A 164 22.51 -10.81 -4.77
CA LEU A 164 21.56 -9.92 -4.12
C LEU A 164 21.00 -8.88 -5.09
N ALA A 165 19.67 -8.83 -5.19
CA ALA A 165 18.97 -7.92 -6.09
C ALA A 165 17.72 -7.32 -5.44
N PHE A 166 17.20 -6.28 -6.08
CA PHE A 166 15.90 -5.69 -5.79
C PHE A 166 14.98 -5.78 -7.02
N SER A 167 13.70 -6.05 -6.78
CA SER A 167 12.66 -5.98 -7.80
C SER A 167 11.37 -5.41 -7.20
N PRO A 168 10.93 -4.20 -7.58
CA PRO A 168 9.69 -3.63 -7.04
C PRO A 168 8.46 -4.46 -7.42
N GLU A 169 7.56 -4.67 -6.46
CA GLU A 169 6.24 -5.21 -6.76
C GLU A 169 5.35 -4.13 -7.36
N ARG A 170 4.67 -4.44 -8.47
CA ARG A 170 3.86 -3.51 -9.27
C ARG A 170 2.41 -3.95 -9.44
N VAL A 171 2.00 -5.03 -8.77
CA VAL A 171 0.60 -5.47 -8.76
C VAL A 171 -0.26 -4.45 -8.00
N ASP A 172 -1.39 -4.07 -8.59
CA ASP A 172 -2.38 -3.18 -7.98
C ASP A 172 -3.63 -4.03 -7.63
N PRO A 173 -3.98 -4.18 -6.34
CA PRO A 173 -5.15 -4.94 -5.92
C PRO A 173 -6.43 -4.47 -6.62
N GLY A 174 -7.23 -5.44 -7.07
CA GLY A 174 -8.46 -5.17 -7.83
C GLY A 174 -8.23 -4.85 -9.31
N ASN A 175 -6.98 -4.89 -9.80
CA ASN A 175 -6.68 -4.79 -11.21
C ASN A 175 -6.72 -6.18 -11.86
N ALA A 176 -7.37 -6.29 -13.03
CA ALA A 176 -7.55 -7.56 -13.76
C ALA A 176 -6.31 -7.97 -14.60
N PHE A 177 -5.20 -7.21 -14.55
CA PHE A 177 -4.00 -7.59 -15.31
C PHE A 177 -3.34 -8.84 -14.71
N PRO A 178 -3.15 -9.91 -15.51
CA PRO A 178 -2.40 -11.07 -15.06
C PRO A 178 -0.96 -10.69 -14.66
N LEU A 179 -0.44 -11.29 -13.59
CA LEU A 179 0.93 -11.06 -13.12
C LEU A 179 1.96 -11.14 -14.26
N ARG A 180 1.81 -12.13 -15.13
CA ARG A 180 2.69 -12.36 -16.28
C ARG A 180 2.79 -11.17 -17.25
N LYS A 181 1.74 -10.37 -17.35
CA LYS A 181 1.66 -9.20 -18.26
C LYS A 181 2.19 -7.91 -17.65
N ILE A 182 2.47 -7.91 -16.36
CA ILE A 182 3.03 -6.75 -15.66
C ILE A 182 4.56 -6.78 -15.82
N PRO A 183 5.18 -5.82 -16.53
CA PRO A 183 6.64 -5.79 -16.67
C PRO A 183 7.32 -5.68 -15.30
N LYS A 184 8.33 -6.52 -15.03
CA LYS A 184 9.17 -6.43 -13.83
C LYS A 184 10.36 -5.51 -14.08
N VAL A 185 10.75 -4.76 -13.07
CA VAL A 185 12.00 -3.98 -13.05
C VAL A 185 12.93 -4.69 -12.08
N ILE A 186 14.20 -4.82 -12.43
CA ILE A 186 15.21 -5.41 -11.56
C ILE A 186 16.48 -4.57 -11.50
N GLY A 187 17.13 -4.57 -10.36
CA GLY A 187 18.47 -4.03 -10.18
C GLY A 187 19.27 -4.93 -9.22
N GLY A 188 20.43 -5.38 -9.66
CA GLY A 188 21.36 -6.13 -8.81
C GLY A 188 22.27 -5.23 -7.99
N CYS A 189 22.81 -5.72 -6.88
CA CYS A 189 23.95 -5.08 -6.22
C CYS A 189 25.20 -5.15 -7.09
N THR A 190 25.26 -6.16 -7.96
CA THR A 190 26.30 -6.38 -8.96
C THR A 190 25.69 -6.78 -10.30
N THR A 191 26.51 -6.88 -11.34
CA THR A 191 26.09 -7.36 -12.66
C THR A 191 25.62 -8.82 -12.59
N ASP A 192 26.31 -9.69 -11.87
CA ASP A 192 25.96 -11.10 -11.74
C ASP A 192 24.67 -11.29 -10.97
N SER A 193 24.47 -10.52 -9.91
CA SER A 193 23.21 -10.45 -9.18
C SER A 193 22.04 -9.98 -10.08
N ALA A 194 22.27 -8.99 -10.94
CA ALA A 194 21.25 -8.52 -11.89
C ALA A 194 20.90 -9.58 -12.93
N LEU A 195 21.92 -10.28 -13.46
CA LEU A 195 21.73 -11.36 -14.43
C LEU A 195 20.96 -12.54 -13.82
N ALA A 196 21.28 -12.94 -12.58
CA ALA A 196 20.58 -14.00 -11.87
C ALA A 196 19.10 -13.64 -11.64
N ALA A 197 18.80 -12.40 -11.20
CA ALA A 197 17.45 -11.92 -11.02
C ALA A 197 16.70 -11.81 -12.36
N TYR A 198 17.37 -11.39 -13.43
CA TYR A 198 16.80 -11.37 -14.78
C TYR A 198 16.36 -12.78 -15.21
N ALA A 199 17.24 -13.77 -15.10
CA ALA A 199 16.93 -15.14 -15.48
C ALA A 199 15.72 -15.68 -14.72
N PHE A 200 15.64 -15.39 -13.41
CA PHE A 200 14.50 -15.79 -12.57
C PHE A 200 13.18 -15.18 -13.04
N TYR A 201 13.11 -13.85 -13.19
CA TYR A 201 11.87 -13.19 -13.58
C TYR A 201 11.47 -13.40 -15.05
N ALA A 202 12.43 -13.61 -15.95
CA ALA A 202 12.13 -13.95 -17.35
C ALA A 202 11.34 -15.27 -17.48
N GLY A 203 11.41 -16.16 -16.47
CA GLY A 203 10.55 -17.34 -16.41
C GLY A 203 9.10 -17.06 -15.97
N LEU A 204 8.87 -15.92 -15.27
CA LEU A 204 7.60 -15.59 -14.63
C LEU A 204 6.79 -14.53 -15.40
N VAL A 205 7.46 -13.56 -16.03
CA VAL A 205 6.80 -12.42 -16.70
C VAL A 205 7.28 -12.27 -18.14
N ASP A 206 6.45 -11.65 -18.98
CA ASP A 206 6.75 -11.49 -20.41
C ASP A 206 7.85 -10.44 -20.66
N VAL A 207 8.00 -9.44 -19.79
CA VAL A 207 8.96 -8.34 -19.95
C VAL A 207 9.68 -8.06 -18.63
N VAL A 208 11.02 -8.04 -18.72
CA VAL A 208 11.90 -7.66 -17.60
C VAL A 208 12.78 -6.49 -18.04
N HIS A 209 12.76 -5.39 -17.27
CA HIS A 209 13.63 -4.25 -17.44
C HIS A 209 14.74 -4.26 -16.40
N THR A 210 15.99 -4.29 -16.85
CA THR A 210 17.14 -4.16 -15.95
C THR A 210 17.56 -2.70 -15.85
N VAL A 211 17.77 -2.24 -14.60
CA VAL A 211 18.34 -0.92 -14.31
C VAL A 211 19.76 -1.08 -13.74
N SER A 212 20.49 0.02 -13.61
CA SER A 212 21.92 0.03 -13.30
C SER A 212 22.32 -0.64 -11.99
N ASN A 213 21.44 -0.58 -10.97
CA ASN A 213 21.70 -1.13 -9.64
C ASN A 213 20.42 -1.27 -8.81
N ALA A 214 20.51 -1.87 -7.61
CA ALA A 214 19.38 -2.05 -6.70
C ALA A 214 18.73 -0.73 -6.30
N ARG A 215 19.51 0.32 -6.01
CA ARG A 215 18.99 1.65 -5.64
C ARG A 215 18.12 2.28 -6.72
N ALA A 216 18.51 2.13 -7.98
CA ALA A 216 17.71 2.59 -9.10
C ALA A 216 16.38 1.85 -9.17
N ALA A 217 16.37 0.52 -8.98
CA ALA A 217 15.15 -0.28 -8.97
C ALA A 217 14.22 0.08 -7.78
N GLU A 218 14.78 0.29 -6.58
CA GLU A 218 14.05 0.78 -5.40
C GLU A 218 13.39 2.14 -5.67
N THR A 219 14.12 3.03 -6.36
CA THR A 219 13.63 4.38 -6.66
C THR A 219 12.49 4.38 -7.67
N VAL A 220 12.46 3.42 -8.63
CA VAL A 220 11.38 3.30 -9.63
C VAL A 220 10.03 3.19 -8.95
N LYS A 221 9.87 2.29 -7.98
CA LYS A 221 8.62 2.10 -7.25
C LYS A 221 8.17 3.36 -6.53
N LEU A 222 9.11 4.01 -5.86
CA LEU A 222 8.84 5.23 -5.12
C LEU A 222 8.45 6.39 -6.04
N LEU A 223 9.06 6.49 -7.22
CA LEU A 223 8.69 7.48 -8.24
C LEU A 223 7.27 7.24 -8.77
N GLU A 224 6.91 5.99 -9.09
CA GLU A 224 5.56 5.63 -9.56
C GLU A 224 4.48 6.05 -8.54
N ASN A 225 4.69 5.74 -7.27
CA ASN A 225 3.73 6.08 -6.21
C ASN A 225 3.77 7.58 -5.84
N THR A 226 4.94 8.22 -5.90
CA THR A 226 5.06 9.68 -5.75
C THR A 226 4.31 10.42 -6.86
N PHE A 227 4.44 9.99 -8.11
CA PHE A 227 3.68 10.54 -9.24
C PHE A 227 2.17 10.47 -8.97
N ARG A 228 1.67 9.33 -8.48
CA ARG A 228 0.25 9.20 -8.13
C ARG A 228 -0.15 10.11 -6.97
N LEU A 229 0.62 10.14 -5.87
CA LEU A 229 0.32 10.98 -4.71
C LEU A 229 0.26 12.47 -5.07
N VAL A 230 1.26 12.95 -5.84
CA VAL A 230 1.36 14.36 -6.26
C VAL A 230 0.18 14.75 -7.15
N ASN A 231 -0.17 13.90 -8.12
CA ASN A 231 -1.28 14.20 -9.02
C ASN A 231 -2.64 14.10 -8.32
N ILE A 232 -2.81 13.19 -7.33
CA ILE A 232 -4.01 13.17 -6.48
C ILE A 232 -4.08 14.45 -5.62
N GLY A 233 -2.97 14.89 -5.04
CA GLY A 233 -2.91 16.15 -4.29
C GLY A 233 -3.25 17.35 -5.17
N LEU A 234 -2.65 17.45 -6.35
CA LEU A 234 -2.94 18.51 -7.33
C LEU A 234 -4.43 18.58 -7.68
N ILE A 235 -5.03 17.42 -8.00
CA ILE A 235 -6.42 17.42 -8.44
C ILE A 235 -7.40 17.64 -7.28
N ASN A 236 -7.07 17.25 -6.06
CA ASN A 236 -7.84 17.56 -4.86
C ASN A 236 -7.80 19.07 -4.55
N GLU A 237 -6.64 19.71 -4.63
CA GLU A 237 -6.51 21.16 -4.48
C GLU A 237 -7.30 21.89 -5.58
N PHE A 238 -7.20 21.42 -6.84
CA PHE A 238 -7.97 21.97 -7.96
C PHE A 238 -9.48 21.85 -7.75
N ALA A 239 -9.97 20.73 -7.23
CA ALA A 239 -11.40 20.55 -6.92
C ALA A 239 -11.87 21.54 -5.85
N VAL A 240 -11.06 21.76 -4.80
CA VAL A 240 -11.35 22.79 -3.78
C VAL A 240 -11.44 24.17 -4.42
N LEU A 241 -10.52 24.52 -5.33
CA LEU A 241 -10.57 25.79 -6.08
C LEU A 241 -11.82 25.90 -6.94
N CYS A 242 -12.14 24.85 -7.72
CA CYS A 242 -13.35 24.81 -8.56
C CYS A 242 -14.62 24.99 -7.74
N ASN A 243 -14.72 24.35 -6.57
CA ASN A 243 -15.84 24.48 -5.67
C ASN A 243 -16.05 25.94 -5.22
N HIS A 244 -14.97 26.69 -4.93
CA HIS A 244 -15.04 28.12 -4.58
C HIS A 244 -15.45 29.00 -5.77
N LEU A 245 -15.14 28.59 -7.00
CA LEU A 245 -15.51 29.29 -8.22
C LEU A 245 -16.89 28.90 -8.75
N GLY A 246 -17.56 27.91 -8.14
CA GLY A 246 -18.85 27.40 -8.62
C GLY A 246 -18.73 26.58 -9.92
N ILE A 247 -17.58 25.94 -10.15
CA ILE A 247 -17.26 25.14 -11.35
C ILE A 247 -17.25 23.66 -10.96
N ASP A 248 -17.83 22.79 -11.80
CA ASP A 248 -17.71 21.33 -11.65
C ASP A 248 -16.31 20.88 -12.08
N SER A 249 -15.51 20.42 -11.13
CA SER A 249 -14.14 19.97 -11.38
C SER A 249 -14.09 18.73 -12.28
N ASN A 250 -15.08 17.82 -12.21
CA ASN A 250 -15.12 16.61 -13.02
C ASN A 250 -15.41 16.93 -14.50
N GLU A 251 -16.28 17.92 -14.77
CA GLU A 251 -16.51 18.43 -16.12
C GLU A 251 -15.20 18.95 -16.74
N VAL A 252 -14.47 19.79 -15.99
CA VAL A 252 -13.20 20.36 -16.47
C VAL A 252 -12.16 19.28 -16.71
N ILE A 253 -12.00 18.31 -15.80
CA ILE A 253 -11.04 17.21 -15.94
C ILE A 253 -11.41 16.36 -17.15
N THR A 254 -12.67 16.03 -17.33
CA THR A 254 -13.14 15.22 -18.47
C THR A 254 -12.90 15.95 -19.78
N ALA A 255 -13.17 17.24 -19.85
CA ALA A 255 -12.87 18.06 -21.01
C ALA A 255 -11.35 18.14 -21.30
N ALA A 256 -10.52 18.34 -20.27
CA ALA A 256 -9.07 18.35 -20.41
C ALA A 256 -8.49 17.00 -20.89
N ALA A 257 -9.12 15.87 -20.49
CA ALA A 257 -8.73 14.53 -20.90
C ALA A 257 -8.98 14.23 -22.40
N THR A 258 -9.76 15.06 -23.09
CA THR A 258 -9.94 14.95 -24.55
C THR A 258 -8.65 15.31 -25.31
N LYS A 259 -7.70 16.00 -24.67
CA LYS A 259 -6.41 16.31 -25.25
C LYS A 259 -5.55 15.03 -25.32
N PRO A 260 -5.09 14.58 -26.51
CA PRO A 260 -4.46 13.29 -26.69
C PRO A 260 -3.02 13.21 -26.16
N PHE A 261 -2.45 14.30 -25.63
CA PHE A 261 -1.07 14.36 -25.11
C PHE A 261 -0.92 15.40 -23.99
N GLY A 262 0.06 15.19 -23.12
CA GLY A 262 0.46 16.17 -22.10
C GLY A 262 -0.54 16.35 -20.94
N PHE A 263 -1.58 15.52 -20.85
CA PHE A 263 -2.51 15.46 -19.73
C PHE A 263 -2.86 14.00 -19.43
N LEU A 264 -2.73 13.62 -18.16
CA LEU A 264 -3.17 12.33 -17.64
C LEU A 264 -4.25 12.61 -16.56
N PRO A 265 -5.50 12.19 -16.80
CA PRO A 265 -6.59 12.52 -15.90
C PRO A 265 -6.45 11.82 -14.55
N PHE A 266 -6.60 12.59 -13.48
CA PHE A 266 -6.86 12.14 -12.13
C PHE A 266 -8.16 12.79 -11.67
N PHE A 267 -8.91 12.10 -10.81
CA PHE A 267 -10.18 12.57 -10.31
C PHE A 267 -10.11 12.83 -8.81
N PRO A 268 -10.78 13.88 -8.31
CA PRO A 268 -10.74 14.21 -6.90
C PRO A 268 -11.42 13.17 -6.02
N GLY A 269 -11.16 13.25 -4.73
CA GLY A 269 -11.75 12.36 -3.76
C GLY A 269 -11.49 12.81 -2.32
N PRO A 270 -11.96 12.03 -1.34
CA PRO A 270 -11.89 12.40 0.07
C PRO A 270 -10.48 12.32 0.68
N GLY A 271 -9.46 12.11 -0.14
CA GLY A 271 -8.07 11.96 0.22
C GLY A 271 -7.44 10.70 -0.39
N ALA A 272 -6.13 10.56 -0.24
CA ALA A 272 -5.38 9.37 -0.63
C ALA A 272 -5.53 8.28 0.45
N GLY A 273 -5.82 7.06 0.03
CA GLY A 273 -5.93 5.89 0.91
C GLY A 273 -5.18 4.69 0.37
N GLY A 274 -5.23 3.58 1.09
CA GLY A 274 -4.52 2.36 0.78
C GLY A 274 -3.11 2.30 1.36
N HIS A 275 -2.48 1.14 1.24
CA HIS A 275 -1.22 0.85 1.89
C HIS A 275 0.02 1.43 1.16
N CYS A 276 -0.10 1.84 -0.12
CA CYS A 276 1.06 2.25 -0.92
C CYS A 276 1.13 3.76 -1.13
N ILE A 277 0.04 4.38 -1.64
CA ILE A 277 0.07 5.79 -2.08
C ILE A 277 0.39 6.77 -0.95
N PRO A 278 -0.20 6.68 0.25
CA PRO A 278 0.14 7.58 1.34
C PRO A 278 1.45 7.25 2.06
N LEU A 279 2.06 6.06 1.81
CA LEU A 279 3.20 5.57 2.58
C LEU A 279 4.52 5.61 1.79
N ASP A 280 4.55 5.05 0.58
CA ASP A 280 5.78 4.85 -0.19
C ASP A 280 6.52 6.17 -0.52
N PRO A 281 5.84 7.27 -0.90
CA PRO A 281 6.52 8.54 -1.13
C PRO A 281 7.22 9.09 0.12
N LEU A 282 6.72 8.75 1.31
CA LEU A 282 7.35 9.17 2.56
C LEU A 282 8.66 8.45 2.83
N TYR A 283 8.86 7.22 2.31
CA TYR A 283 10.16 6.56 2.30
C TYR A 283 11.20 7.37 1.51
N LEU A 284 10.80 7.86 0.32
CA LEU A 284 11.68 8.71 -0.50
C LEU A 284 11.98 10.05 0.20
N ASN A 285 10.96 10.68 0.78
CA ASN A 285 11.11 11.93 1.54
C ASN A 285 12.03 11.74 2.76
N TRP A 286 11.88 10.63 3.49
CA TRP A 286 12.73 10.31 4.63
C TRP A 286 14.20 10.15 4.21
N LYS A 287 14.47 9.40 3.13
CA LYS A 287 15.84 9.23 2.60
C LYS A 287 16.43 10.54 2.10
N ALA A 288 15.62 11.35 1.39
CA ALA A 288 16.03 12.67 0.93
C ALA A 288 16.46 13.58 2.09
N LYS A 289 15.69 13.62 3.19
CA LYS A 289 16.02 14.39 4.39
C LYS A 289 17.35 13.97 5.01
N GLN A 290 17.69 12.69 5.00
CA GLN A 290 18.99 12.20 5.46
C GLN A 290 20.16 12.72 4.61
N GLN A 291 19.89 13.03 3.33
CA GLN A 291 20.85 13.61 2.41
C GLN A 291 20.79 15.15 2.37
N GLY A 292 20.05 15.77 3.29
CA GLY A 292 19.89 17.23 3.35
C GLY A 292 18.98 17.81 2.25
N VAL A 293 18.20 16.97 1.55
CA VAL A 293 17.30 17.40 0.47
C VAL A 293 15.86 17.43 0.98
N VAL A 294 15.12 18.49 0.65
CA VAL A 294 13.69 18.66 0.99
C VAL A 294 12.83 18.32 -0.23
N SER A 295 11.98 17.32 -0.10
CA SER A 295 11.06 16.87 -1.16
C SER A 295 9.75 17.66 -1.10
N ARG A 296 9.75 18.91 -1.58
CA ARG A 296 8.62 19.85 -1.44
C ARG A 296 7.31 19.32 -2.02
N PHE A 297 7.33 18.69 -3.19
CA PHE A 297 6.12 18.14 -3.83
C PHE A 297 5.51 16.99 -3.02
N ILE A 298 6.35 16.13 -2.42
CA ILE A 298 5.85 15.02 -1.59
C ILE A 298 5.20 15.57 -0.32
N GLU A 299 5.86 16.51 0.37
CA GLU A 299 5.35 17.11 1.60
C GLU A 299 4.04 17.87 1.35
N LEU A 300 3.98 18.67 0.27
CA LEU A 300 2.76 19.40 -0.10
C LEU A 300 1.62 18.46 -0.46
N ALA A 301 1.88 17.43 -1.26
CA ALA A 301 0.85 16.47 -1.64
C ALA A 301 0.33 15.66 -0.44
N ASP A 302 1.22 15.26 0.48
CA ASP A 302 0.83 14.61 1.74
C ASP A 302 -0.06 15.52 2.59
N ASP A 303 0.32 16.80 2.74
CA ASP A 303 -0.45 17.80 3.49
C ASP A 303 -1.86 18.02 2.91
N ILE A 304 -1.96 18.22 1.58
CA ILE A 304 -3.24 18.41 0.89
C ILE A 304 -4.14 17.18 1.09
N ASN A 305 -3.62 15.97 0.78
CA ASN A 305 -4.40 14.75 0.87
C ASN A 305 -4.83 14.42 2.31
N THR A 306 -4.00 14.72 3.29
CA THR A 306 -4.30 14.53 4.73
C THR A 306 -5.38 15.49 5.21
N LYS A 307 -5.54 16.68 4.60
CA LYS A 307 -6.57 17.67 4.92
C LYS A 307 -7.91 17.44 4.21
N MET A 308 -7.96 16.63 3.15
CA MET A 308 -9.21 16.36 2.44
C MET A 308 -10.34 15.82 3.32
N PRO A 309 -10.11 14.93 4.30
CA PRO A 309 -11.15 14.54 5.23
C PRO A 309 -11.80 15.69 6.00
N ASP A 310 -11.03 16.71 6.40
CA ASP A 310 -11.59 17.90 7.07
C ASP A 310 -12.44 18.71 6.10
N TYR A 311 -11.97 18.88 4.86
CA TYR A 311 -12.73 19.57 3.82
C TYR A 311 -14.08 18.87 3.53
N VAL A 312 -14.10 17.54 3.43
CA VAL A 312 -15.33 16.76 3.23
C VAL A 312 -16.29 16.92 4.40
N VAL A 313 -15.79 16.91 5.65
CA VAL A 313 -16.62 17.16 6.84
C VAL A 313 -17.22 18.57 6.82
N ASP A 314 -16.50 19.55 6.33
CA ASP A 314 -17.00 20.92 6.19
C ASP A 314 -18.02 21.05 5.03
N LEU A 315 -17.86 20.29 3.93
CA LEU A 315 -18.90 20.17 2.90
C LEU A 315 -20.20 19.60 3.46
N VAL A 316 -20.12 18.54 4.27
CA VAL A 316 -21.28 17.95 4.96
C VAL A 316 -21.94 18.98 5.88
N ALA A 317 -21.14 19.73 6.65
CA ALA A 317 -21.65 20.77 7.54
C ALA A 317 -22.37 21.88 6.75
N LYS A 318 -21.80 22.37 5.64
CA LYS A 318 -22.40 23.34 4.76
C LYS A 318 -23.70 22.81 4.15
N ALA A 319 -23.69 21.55 3.70
CA ALA A 319 -24.87 20.91 3.13
C ALA A 319 -26.02 20.79 4.13
N LEU A 320 -25.76 20.40 5.36
CA LEU A 320 -26.74 20.33 6.43
C LEU A 320 -27.24 21.73 6.85
N ASN A 321 -26.35 22.72 6.97
CA ASN A 321 -26.70 24.09 7.36
C ASN A 321 -27.66 24.77 6.37
N HIS A 322 -27.55 24.44 5.07
CA HIS A 322 -28.53 24.92 4.07
C HIS A 322 -29.96 24.51 4.44
N ASP A 323 -30.14 23.36 5.05
CA ASP A 323 -31.44 22.83 5.51
C ASP A 323 -31.71 23.15 7.00
N SER A 324 -31.00 24.14 7.54
CA SER A 324 -31.12 24.58 8.95
C SER A 324 -30.82 23.47 9.96
N LYS A 325 -29.95 22.52 9.59
CA LYS A 325 -29.46 21.42 10.44
C LYS A 325 -28.01 21.58 10.80
N SER A 326 -27.66 21.24 12.02
CA SER A 326 -26.24 21.11 12.46
C SER A 326 -25.74 19.68 12.24
N VAL A 327 -24.42 19.51 12.25
CA VAL A 327 -23.81 18.17 12.25
C VAL A 327 -24.18 17.38 13.49
N ARG A 328 -24.34 18.07 14.65
CA ARG A 328 -24.77 17.44 15.90
C ARG A 328 -26.16 16.84 15.73
N ASP A 329 -26.31 15.59 16.13
CA ASP A 329 -27.55 14.79 16.04
C ASP A 329 -28.06 14.55 14.61
N ALA A 330 -27.31 14.98 13.57
CA ALA A 330 -27.64 14.64 12.18
C ALA A 330 -27.36 13.15 11.92
N ARG A 331 -28.32 12.48 11.28
CA ARG A 331 -28.19 11.10 10.81
C ARG A 331 -27.51 11.11 9.44
N ILE A 332 -26.27 10.66 9.41
CA ILE A 332 -25.48 10.63 8.18
C ILE A 332 -25.28 9.17 7.77
N LEU A 333 -25.72 8.84 6.55
CA LEU A 333 -25.46 7.55 5.92
C LEU A 333 -24.23 7.69 5.03
N VAL A 334 -23.16 6.99 5.39
CA VAL A 334 -21.94 6.91 4.58
C VAL A 334 -22.07 5.75 3.59
N VAL A 335 -21.81 6.00 2.31
CA VAL A 335 -21.83 5.01 1.24
C VAL A 335 -20.41 4.78 0.74
N GLY A 336 -19.93 3.54 0.92
CA GLY A 336 -18.56 3.12 0.63
C GLY A 336 -17.56 3.53 1.72
N VAL A 337 -16.91 2.55 2.35
CA VAL A 337 -15.88 2.77 3.39
C VAL A 337 -14.51 2.23 2.99
N ALA A 338 -14.42 1.48 1.88
CA ALA A 338 -13.16 1.04 1.32
C ALA A 338 -12.35 2.22 0.74
N TYR A 339 -11.02 2.08 0.69
CA TYR A 339 -10.17 3.14 0.15
C TYR A 339 -10.24 3.24 -1.39
N LYS A 340 -10.68 2.21 -2.06
CA LYS A 340 -10.78 2.10 -3.53
C LYS A 340 -12.10 1.43 -3.93
N ASN A 341 -12.58 1.76 -5.12
CA ASN A 341 -13.79 1.16 -5.69
C ASN A 341 -13.63 -0.36 -5.87
N ASN A 342 -14.69 -1.11 -5.61
CA ASN A 342 -14.78 -2.55 -5.87
C ASN A 342 -13.71 -3.41 -5.14
N VAL A 343 -13.26 -2.97 -3.97
CA VAL A 343 -12.38 -3.74 -3.08
C VAL A 343 -12.89 -3.74 -1.64
N ALA A 344 -12.67 -4.83 -0.92
CA ALA A 344 -13.03 -4.97 0.50
C ALA A 344 -11.89 -4.54 1.44
N ASP A 345 -11.17 -3.46 1.12
CA ASP A 345 -9.99 -3.04 1.88
C ASP A 345 -10.18 -1.64 2.47
N THR A 346 -10.18 -1.55 3.79
CA THR A 346 -10.38 -0.32 4.56
C THR A 346 -9.09 0.30 5.08
N ARG A 347 -7.93 -0.33 4.84
CA ARG A 347 -6.63 0.15 5.37
C ARG A 347 -6.33 1.55 4.88
N GLN A 348 -6.03 2.45 5.82
CA GLN A 348 -5.77 3.86 5.53
C GLN A 348 -6.89 4.55 4.71
N SER A 349 -8.13 4.03 4.79
CA SER A 349 -9.25 4.66 4.08
C SER A 349 -9.55 6.04 4.66
N PRO A 350 -9.65 7.09 3.82
CA PRO A 350 -10.11 8.41 4.25
C PRO A 350 -11.49 8.39 4.92
N ALA A 351 -12.33 7.40 4.57
CA ALA A 351 -13.67 7.24 5.13
C ALA A 351 -13.62 7.08 6.66
N ILE A 352 -12.63 6.34 7.19
CA ILE A 352 -12.47 6.13 8.64
C ILE A 352 -12.22 7.47 9.34
N ALA A 353 -11.31 8.27 8.79
CA ALA A 353 -10.98 9.58 9.33
C ALA A 353 -12.18 10.55 9.28
N ILE A 354 -12.98 10.51 8.20
CA ILE A 354 -14.17 11.33 8.01
C ILE A 354 -15.26 10.91 9.01
N ILE A 355 -15.55 9.61 9.12
CA ILE A 355 -16.55 9.07 10.05
C ILE A 355 -16.20 9.47 11.48
N ASP A 356 -14.92 9.31 11.88
CA ASP A 356 -14.50 9.67 13.22
C ASP A 356 -14.65 11.17 13.52
N ARG A 357 -14.31 12.06 12.57
CA ARG A 357 -14.50 13.50 12.69
C ARG A 357 -15.98 13.90 12.79
N LEU A 358 -16.86 13.27 12.00
CA LEU A 358 -18.29 13.49 12.06
C LEU A 358 -18.88 13.01 13.40
N ARG A 359 -18.48 11.82 13.89
CA ARG A 359 -18.85 11.32 15.22
C ARG A 359 -18.38 12.26 16.34
N TYR A 360 -17.16 12.78 16.22
CA TYR A 360 -16.64 13.77 17.18
C TYR A 360 -17.45 15.05 17.20
N ARG A 361 -17.98 15.50 16.05
CA ARG A 361 -18.91 16.65 15.95
C ARG A 361 -20.34 16.31 16.41
N GLY A 362 -20.61 15.07 16.80
CA GLY A 362 -21.88 14.61 17.37
C GLY A 362 -22.87 14.04 16.34
N ALA A 363 -22.44 13.69 15.13
CA ALA A 363 -23.29 13.03 14.15
C ALA A 363 -23.61 11.58 14.56
N VAL A 364 -24.79 11.11 14.15
CA VAL A 364 -25.23 9.71 14.22
C VAL A 364 -24.88 9.05 12.88
N ILE A 365 -23.91 8.17 12.89
CA ILE A 365 -23.37 7.54 11.67
C ILE A 365 -23.94 6.14 11.49
N SER A 366 -24.43 5.86 10.28
CA SER A 366 -24.60 4.54 9.71
C SER A 366 -23.79 4.44 8.41
N TYR A 367 -23.47 3.24 7.95
CA TYR A 367 -22.82 3.09 6.65
C TYR A 367 -23.40 1.92 5.85
N HIS A 368 -23.30 2.04 4.54
CA HIS A 368 -23.53 0.96 3.59
C HIS A 368 -22.26 0.73 2.75
N ASP A 369 -21.81 -0.51 2.70
CA ASP A 369 -20.76 -0.95 1.80
C ASP A 369 -21.02 -2.42 1.45
N PRO A 370 -21.15 -2.77 0.15
CA PRO A 370 -21.50 -4.14 -0.25
C PRO A 370 -20.37 -5.14 0.04
N LEU A 371 -19.12 -4.66 0.11
CA LEU A 371 -17.91 -5.50 0.25
C LEU A 371 -17.35 -5.50 1.69
N VAL A 372 -17.77 -4.54 2.52
CA VAL A 372 -17.30 -4.40 3.92
C VAL A 372 -18.48 -4.53 4.86
N PRO A 373 -18.83 -5.76 5.29
CA PRO A 373 -20.00 -5.98 6.17
C PRO A 373 -19.80 -5.44 7.58
N VAL A 374 -18.55 -5.37 8.05
CA VAL A 374 -18.19 -4.88 9.40
C VAL A 374 -16.99 -3.96 9.29
N LEU A 375 -17.11 -2.77 9.89
CA LEU A 375 -16.04 -1.80 10.02
C LEU A 375 -15.58 -1.75 11.48
N ASP A 376 -14.32 -2.08 11.72
CA ASP A 376 -13.70 -2.08 13.05
C ASP A 376 -12.72 -0.90 13.16
N PHE A 377 -13.04 0.07 14.00
CA PHE A 377 -12.21 1.26 14.20
C PHE A 377 -10.94 0.98 15.02
N ASP A 378 -10.85 -0.14 15.73
CA ASP A 378 -9.68 -0.48 16.56
C ASP A 378 -8.52 -1.06 15.71
N LEU A 379 -8.80 -1.64 14.53
CA LEU A 379 -7.79 -2.27 13.66
C LEU A 379 -6.95 -1.26 12.85
N ASP A 380 -7.49 -0.07 12.58
CA ASP A 380 -6.84 0.91 11.70
C ASP A 380 -6.12 2.06 12.44
N GLY A 381 -6.01 1.96 13.76
CA GLY A 381 -5.29 2.93 14.60
C GLY A 381 -6.08 4.21 14.90
N TRP A 382 -5.91 4.76 16.11
CA TRP A 382 -6.52 6.02 16.54
C TRP A 382 -5.98 7.19 15.69
N PRO A 383 -6.85 8.06 15.15
CA PRO A 383 -6.38 9.26 14.46
C PRO A 383 -5.63 10.18 15.43
N GLU A 384 -4.44 10.63 15.03
CA GLU A 384 -3.56 11.50 15.83
C GLU A 384 -4.17 12.88 16.15
N TRP A 385 -5.20 13.30 15.40
CA TRP A 385 -5.83 14.61 15.55
C TRP A 385 -6.75 14.74 16.77
N ARG A 386 -7.15 13.63 17.43
CA ARG A 386 -7.94 13.75 18.66
C ARG A 386 -7.12 14.39 19.77
N PRO A 387 -7.53 15.58 20.27
CA PRO A 387 -6.81 16.19 21.38
C PRO A 387 -6.86 15.27 22.60
N ARG A 388 -5.69 14.84 23.07
CA ARG A 388 -5.52 14.09 24.33
C ARG A 388 -5.82 14.94 25.57
N LEU A 389 -6.44 16.10 25.42
CA LEU A 389 -6.75 17.05 26.48
C LEU A 389 -8.15 16.80 27.03
N LYS A 390 -8.26 16.11 28.18
CA LYS A 390 -9.38 16.35 29.08
C LYS A 390 -9.07 17.63 29.88
N VAL A 391 -9.69 18.74 29.50
CA VAL A 391 -9.78 19.90 30.38
C VAL A 391 -10.90 19.58 31.39
N ALA A 392 -10.54 19.17 32.58
CA ALA A 392 -11.44 19.15 33.72
C ALA A 392 -11.59 20.60 34.20
N LEU A 393 -12.72 21.22 33.93
CA LEU A 393 -13.13 22.49 34.54
C LEU A 393 -13.55 22.22 36.00
N GLU A 394 -12.58 22.19 36.89
CA GLU A 394 -12.87 22.42 38.32
C GLU A 394 -12.81 23.93 38.60
N ARG A 395 -13.88 24.43 39.19
CA ARG A 395 -14.00 25.85 39.57
C ARG A 395 -12.82 26.23 40.46
N ARG A 396 -11.93 27.07 39.90
CA ARG A 396 -10.88 27.90 40.50
C ARG A 396 -9.40 27.58 40.28
N THR A 397 -9.01 26.52 39.57
CA THR A 397 -7.59 26.38 39.18
C THR A 397 -7.44 25.56 37.90
N LEU A 398 -6.83 26.14 36.86
CA LEU A 398 -6.38 25.42 35.67
C LEU A 398 -5.21 24.50 36.07
N ARG A 399 -5.46 23.22 36.31
CA ARG A 399 -4.42 22.19 36.35
C ARG A 399 -4.52 21.33 35.11
N VAL A 400 -3.48 21.41 34.28
CA VAL A 400 -3.26 20.44 33.20
C VAL A 400 -2.82 19.13 33.84
N VAL A 401 -3.71 18.15 33.91
CA VAL A 401 -3.37 16.80 34.35
C VAL A 401 -3.16 15.93 33.12
N SER A 402 -1.90 15.71 32.77
CA SER A 402 -1.51 14.68 31.82
C SER A 402 -1.57 13.32 32.52
N GLN A 403 -2.68 12.61 32.38
CA GLN A 403 -2.76 11.20 32.74
C GLN A 403 -3.02 10.39 31.46
N SER A 404 -2.03 9.60 31.10
CA SER A 404 -2.18 8.49 30.18
C SER A 404 -3.09 7.42 30.81
N LEU A 405 -4.41 7.54 30.55
CA LEU A 405 -5.33 6.47 30.85
C LEU A 405 -5.20 5.39 29.76
N PRO A 406 -5.10 4.11 30.13
CA PRO A 406 -5.17 3.03 29.14
C PRO A 406 -6.51 3.12 28.40
N PRO A 407 -6.56 2.77 27.11
CA PRO A 407 -7.80 2.81 26.35
C PRO A 407 -8.80 1.86 27.01
N ARG A 408 -9.89 2.40 27.53
CA ARG A 408 -11.05 1.57 27.91
C ARG A 408 -11.62 1.01 26.61
N ARG A 409 -11.42 -0.27 26.36
CA ARG A 409 -12.14 -1.03 25.34
C ARG A 409 -13.64 -0.83 25.57
N ARG A 410 -14.28 0.03 24.77
CA ARG A 410 -15.73 0.06 24.66
C ARG A 410 -16.11 -1.01 23.65
N ARG A 411 -16.93 -1.96 24.04
CA ARG A 411 -17.52 -3.04 23.22
C ARG A 411 -18.38 -2.54 22.02
N SER A 412 -18.31 -1.24 21.65
CA SER A 412 -19.24 -0.59 20.71
C SER A 412 -18.57 0.19 19.56
N ASP A 413 -17.30 -0.08 19.23
CA ASP A 413 -16.64 0.65 18.14
C ASP A 413 -16.70 -0.06 16.76
N MET A 414 -17.48 -1.14 16.68
CA MET A 414 -17.79 -1.82 15.42
C MET A 414 -19.08 -1.27 14.84
N LEU A 415 -19.05 -0.89 13.56
CA LEU A 415 -20.24 -0.58 12.77
C LEU A 415 -20.53 -1.74 11.81
N HIS A 416 -21.82 -1.99 11.58
CA HIS A 416 -22.28 -2.96 10.59
C HIS A 416 -22.86 -2.24 9.39
N SER A 417 -22.58 -2.75 8.18
CA SER A 417 -23.21 -2.26 6.96
C SER A 417 -24.72 -2.44 7.01
N VAL A 418 -25.48 -1.37 6.72
CA VAL A 418 -26.94 -1.41 6.68
C VAL A 418 -27.43 -1.63 5.26
N ALA A 419 -28.68 -2.10 5.10
CA ALA A 419 -29.30 -2.20 3.78
C ALA A 419 -29.47 -0.80 3.17
N LEU A 420 -29.24 -0.69 1.86
CA LEU A 420 -29.47 0.54 1.08
C LEU A 420 -30.87 0.49 0.47
N ASP A 421 -31.88 0.74 1.28
CA ASP A 421 -33.27 0.81 0.86
C ASP A 421 -33.86 2.22 0.97
N ALA A 422 -35.02 2.47 0.38
CA ALA A 422 -35.71 3.75 0.40
C ALA A 422 -35.91 4.27 1.83
N ALA A 423 -36.29 3.40 2.76
CA ALA A 423 -36.54 3.78 4.16
C ALA A 423 -35.25 4.21 4.88
N THR A 424 -34.14 3.61 4.57
CA THR A 424 -32.81 3.98 5.12
C THR A 424 -32.35 5.32 4.54
N LEU A 425 -32.51 5.52 3.22
CA LEU A 425 -32.17 6.76 2.53
C LEU A 425 -33.04 7.95 3.02
N GLU A 426 -34.36 7.77 3.14
CA GLU A 426 -35.28 8.83 3.60
C GLU A 426 -35.06 9.22 5.07
N ARG A 427 -34.61 8.28 5.91
CA ARG A 427 -34.27 8.57 7.32
C ARG A 427 -32.97 9.34 7.47
N ALA A 428 -32.07 9.31 6.50
CA ALA A 428 -30.82 10.02 6.55
C ALA A 428 -31.02 11.52 6.32
N ASP A 429 -30.39 12.34 7.15
CA ASP A 429 -30.35 13.79 6.96
C ASP A 429 -29.36 14.19 5.86
N CYS A 430 -28.32 13.36 5.65
CA CYS A 430 -27.35 13.49 4.57
C CYS A 430 -26.82 12.10 4.20
N VAL A 431 -26.70 11.82 2.91
CA VAL A 431 -25.97 10.69 2.37
C VAL A 431 -24.61 11.18 1.90
N LEU A 432 -23.54 10.53 2.36
CA LEU A 432 -22.16 10.89 2.04
C LEU A 432 -21.49 9.75 1.27
N VAL A 433 -21.20 9.97 -0.02
CA VAL A 433 -20.56 8.98 -0.89
C VAL A 433 -19.03 9.16 -0.83
N LEU A 434 -18.31 8.14 -0.33
CA LEU A 434 -16.84 8.15 -0.15
C LEU A 434 -16.10 7.15 -1.04
N SER A 435 -16.76 6.07 -1.46
CA SER A 435 -16.27 5.12 -2.48
C SER A 435 -17.40 4.77 -3.44
N LYS A 436 -17.03 4.55 -4.72
CA LYS A 436 -17.98 4.19 -5.77
C LYS A 436 -17.86 2.71 -6.07
N HIS A 437 -18.81 1.89 -5.60
CA HIS A 437 -18.90 0.47 -5.91
C HIS A 437 -19.96 0.22 -6.98
N ASP A 438 -19.69 -0.69 -7.90
CA ASP A 438 -20.60 -0.99 -9.03
C ASP A 438 -21.91 -1.64 -8.56
N GLU A 439 -21.90 -2.30 -7.40
CA GLU A 439 -23.08 -2.94 -6.78
C GLU A 439 -24.03 -1.95 -6.10
N VAL A 440 -23.68 -0.66 -5.99
CA VAL A 440 -24.49 0.35 -5.31
C VAL A 440 -25.47 1.00 -6.27
N ASP A 441 -26.75 1.05 -5.90
CA ASP A 441 -27.80 1.76 -6.66
C ASP A 441 -27.77 3.25 -6.37
N TYR A 442 -26.98 4.00 -7.17
CA TYR A 442 -26.88 5.47 -7.07
C TYR A 442 -28.14 6.18 -7.57
N ALA A 443 -28.97 5.55 -8.41
CA ALA A 443 -30.24 6.12 -8.83
C ALA A 443 -31.23 6.16 -7.66
N ALA A 444 -31.31 5.09 -6.87
CA ALA A 444 -32.11 5.08 -5.64
C ALA A 444 -31.65 6.15 -4.64
N ILE A 445 -30.31 6.36 -4.49
CA ILE A 445 -29.76 7.45 -3.66
C ILE A 445 -30.28 8.80 -4.15
N GLY A 446 -30.20 9.09 -5.46
CA GLY A 446 -30.69 10.33 -6.04
C GLY A 446 -32.20 10.55 -5.86
N GLN A 447 -32.99 9.49 -5.81
CA GLN A 447 -34.47 9.58 -5.68
C GLN A 447 -34.95 9.71 -4.22
N HIS A 448 -34.29 9.03 -3.27
CA HIS A 448 -34.80 8.88 -1.90
C HIS A 448 -34.03 9.70 -0.85
N ALA A 449 -32.79 10.10 -1.13
CA ALA A 449 -32.05 10.95 -0.21
C ALA A 449 -32.56 12.39 -0.22
N ARG A 450 -32.41 13.11 0.89
CA ARG A 450 -32.69 14.55 0.99
C ARG A 450 -31.52 15.38 0.45
N VAL A 451 -30.32 15.07 0.93
CA VAL A 451 -29.06 15.71 0.56
C VAL A 451 -28.01 14.64 0.32
N VAL A 452 -27.29 14.78 -0.77
CA VAL A 452 -26.15 13.92 -1.09
C VAL A 452 -24.89 14.76 -1.18
N VAL A 453 -23.86 14.39 -0.44
CA VAL A 453 -22.50 14.90 -0.65
C VAL A 453 -21.73 13.79 -1.41
N ASP A 454 -21.47 14.06 -2.68
CA ASP A 454 -20.80 13.12 -3.58
C ASP A 454 -19.34 13.54 -3.78
N THR A 455 -18.42 12.74 -3.21
CA THR A 455 -16.98 12.99 -3.30
C THR A 455 -16.30 12.18 -4.40
N ARG A 456 -17.06 11.41 -5.18
CA ARG A 456 -16.52 10.44 -6.15
C ARG A 456 -17.16 10.51 -7.54
N ASP A 457 -17.98 11.52 -7.78
CA ASP A 457 -18.78 11.61 -9.01
C ASP A 457 -19.51 10.28 -9.29
N ALA A 458 -20.12 9.76 -8.24
CA ALA A 458 -20.81 8.48 -8.29
C ALA A 458 -22.20 8.63 -8.94
N LEU A 459 -22.87 9.77 -8.74
CA LEU A 459 -24.12 10.10 -9.37
C LEU A 459 -23.83 10.69 -10.77
N SER A 460 -24.08 9.89 -11.81
CA SER A 460 -23.90 10.32 -13.20
C SER A 460 -24.76 11.55 -13.54
N THR A 461 -24.42 12.23 -14.64
CA THR A 461 -25.18 13.40 -15.13
C THR A 461 -26.67 13.09 -15.29
N ASP A 462 -27.01 11.90 -15.81
CA ASP A 462 -28.41 11.46 -15.99
C ASP A 462 -29.11 11.25 -14.64
N ILE A 463 -28.43 10.64 -13.68
CA ILE A 463 -28.96 10.48 -12.32
C ILE A 463 -29.17 11.84 -11.69
N ARG A 464 -28.21 12.78 -11.81
CA ARG A 464 -28.30 14.13 -11.27
C ARG A 464 -29.48 14.91 -11.85
N ALA A 465 -29.65 14.82 -13.18
CA ALA A 465 -30.77 15.52 -13.89
C ALA A 465 -32.13 15.06 -13.41
N ASN A 466 -32.27 13.83 -12.94
CA ASN A 466 -33.51 13.23 -12.49
C ASN A 466 -33.64 13.11 -10.96
N ALA A 467 -32.61 13.52 -10.21
CA ALA A 467 -32.58 13.38 -8.76
C ALA A 467 -33.56 14.30 -8.05
N ARG A 468 -34.21 13.82 -7.00
CA ARG A 468 -34.95 14.62 -6.04
C ARG A 468 -34.05 15.20 -4.94
N ALA A 469 -32.96 14.52 -4.68
CA ALA A 469 -31.96 14.93 -3.71
C ALA A 469 -31.25 16.21 -4.15
N ARG A 470 -30.94 17.07 -3.20
CA ARG A 470 -29.97 18.15 -3.42
C ARG A 470 -28.54 17.56 -3.38
N ILE A 471 -27.82 17.72 -4.47
CA ILE A 471 -26.48 17.12 -4.63
C ILE A 471 -25.42 18.21 -4.46
N VAL A 472 -24.42 17.92 -3.64
CA VAL A 472 -23.23 18.75 -3.39
C VAL A 472 -22.02 17.94 -3.83
N HIS A 473 -21.22 18.46 -4.75
CA HIS A 473 -20.02 17.82 -5.25
C HIS A 473 -18.76 18.31 -4.54
N LEU A 474 -17.72 17.44 -4.55
CA LEU A 474 -16.36 17.80 -4.19
C LEU A 474 -15.70 18.59 -5.31
#